data_ca0c6f920502fdc6a97e482d4a2bc9d6
#
_entry.id   ca0c6f920502fdc6a97e482d4a2bc9d6
#
_cell.length_a   1.000
_cell.length_b   1.000
_cell.length_c   1.000
_cell.angle_alpha   90.00
_cell.angle_beta   90.00
_cell.angle_gamma   90.00
#
_symmetry.space_group_name_H-M   'P 1'
#
loop_
_entity.id
_entity.type
_entity.pdbx_description
1 polymer ?
#
loop_
_entity_poly.entity_id
_entity_poly.type
_entity_poly.pdbx_seq_one_letter_code
_entity_poly.pdbx_strand_id
1 'polypeptide(L)'
;CNIGHFDNEIDIAGIEKYQWDEIKPQVDHVIFPAANGLPEKRIIILAKGRLVNLGCGTGHPSYVMSSSFANQVIAQIELWNAVGTDKYPVGVYTLPKHLDEKVARLQLKKLNAQLTELSDQQATYIGVSTAGPYKPDHYRY
;
A
#
# COMPACT_ATOMS: atom_id res chain seq x y z
N CYS A 1 -13.32 -8.79 -7.69
CA CYS A 1 -12.52 -7.61 -8.06
C CYS A 1 -11.03 -7.93 -8.08
N ASN A 2 -10.28 -7.11 -8.78
CA ASN A 2 -8.82 -7.14 -8.85
C ASN A 2 -8.24 -5.97 -8.03
N ILE A 3 -7.17 -6.17 -7.30
CA ILE A 3 -6.43 -5.13 -6.57
C ILE A 3 -4.97 -5.03 -7.01
N GLY A 4 -4.47 -6.00 -7.77
CA GLY A 4 -3.16 -5.95 -8.39
C GLY A 4 -3.07 -4.83 -9.42
N HIS A 5 -1.86 -4.36 -9.70
CA HIS A 5 -1.62 -3.24 -10.62
C HIS A 5 -2.08 -3.56 -12.05
N PHE A 6 -1.91 -4.80 -12.49
CA PHE A 6 -2.38 -5.29 -13.77
C PHE A 6 -3.68 -6.09 -13.59
N ASP A 7 -4.51 -6.13 -14.63
CA ASP A 7 -5.81 -6.80 -14.67
C ASP A 7 -5.73 -8.32 -14.89
N ASN A 8 -4.73 -8.97 -14.35
CA ASN A 8 -4.44 -10.38 -14.54
C ASN A 8 -4.80 -11.30 -13.35
N GLU A 9 -5.38 -10.76 -12.28
CA GLU A 9 -5.85 -11.59 -11.15
C GLU A 9 -7.18 -12.28 -11.45
N ILE A 10 -7.92 -11.80 -12.46
CA ILE A 10 -9.17 -12.37 -12.95
C ILE A 10 -8.97 -12.71 -14.41
N ASP A 11 -9.31 -13.91 -14.82
CA ASP A 11 -9.31 -14.31 -16.24
C ASP A 11 -10.51 -13.65 -16.97
N ILE A 12 -10.38 -12.37 -17.25
CA ILE A 12 -11.42 -11.60 -17.96
C ILE A 12 -11.63 -12.15 -19.36
N ALA A 13 -10.57 -12.50 -20.08
CA ALA A 13 -10.67 -13.08 -21.43
C ALA A 13 -11.49 -14.38 -21.43
N GLY A 14 -11.35 -15.22 -20.42
CA GLY A 14 -12.10 -16.46 -20.27
C GLY A 14 -13.61 -16.25 -20.04
N ILE A 15 -14.00 -15.11 -19.49
CA ILE A 15 -15.41 -14.79 -19.20
C ILE A 15 -16.03 -13.76 -20.16
N GLU A 16 -15.25 -13.17 -21.08
CA GLU A 16 -15.72 -12.18 -22.05
C GLU A 16 -16.83 -12.72 -22.97
N LYS A 17 -16.82 -14.03 -23.23
CA LYS A 17 -17.84 -14.73 -24.04
C LYS A 17 -19.24 -14.76 -23.42
N TYR A 18 -19.37 -14.49 -22.13
CA TYR A 18 -20.65 -14.46 -21.44
C TYR A 18 -21.33 -13.10 -21.60
N GLN A 19 -22.63 -13.03 -21.30
CA GLN A 19 -23.34 -11.76 -21.29
C GLN A 19 -22.89 -10.91 -20.12
N TRP A 20 -22.61 -9.64 -20.42
CA TRP A 20 -22.28 -8.61 -19.41
C TRP A 20 -23.43 -7.61 -19.35
N ASP A 21 -23.87 -7.29 -18.15
CA ASP A 21 -24.97 -6.36 -17.87
C ASP A 21 -24.44 -5.29 -16.89
N GLU A 22 -24.23 -4.07 -17.40
CA GLU A 22 -23.76 -2.95 -16.57
C GLU A 22 -24.90 -2.45 -15.69
N ILE A 23 -24.81 -2.68 -14.37
CA ILE A 23 -25.82 -2.28 -13.38
C ILE A 23 -25.67 -0.79 -13.06
N LYS A 24 -24.45 -0.32 -12.97
CA LYS A 24 -24.05 1.08 -12.78
C LYS A 24 -22.58 1.23 -13.19
N PRO A 25 -22.07 2.46 -13.40
CA PRO A 25 -20.68 2.67 -13.78
C PRO A 25 -19.70 1.84 -12.94
N GLN A 26 -18.84 1.08 -13.60
CA GLN A 26 -17.84 0.20 -13.01
C GLN A 26 -18.37 -1.00 -12.21
N VAL A 27 -19.66 -1.35 -12.35
CA VAL A 27 -20.26 -2.52 -11.70
C VAL A 27 -21.06 -3.30 -12.74
N ASP A 28 -20.57 -4.45 -13.12
CA ASP A 28 -21.15 -5.31 -14.14
C ASP A 28 -21.56 -6.66 -13.53
N HIS A 29 -22.70 -7.21 -13.98
CA HIS A 29 -22.99 -8.62 -13.82
C HIS A 29 -22.42 -9.40 -15.01
N VAL A 30 -21.67 -10.45 -14.76
CA VAL A 30 -21.37 -11.49 -15.75
C VAL A 30 -22.36 -12.62 -15.54
N ILE A 31 -23.12 -12.95 -16.58
CA ILE A 31 -24.23 -13.91 -16.52
C ILE A 31 -23.78 -15.24 -17.11
N PHE A 32 -23.66 -16.22 -16.24
CA PHE A 32 -23.36 -17.61 -16.61
C PHE A 32 -24.70 -18.32 -16.86
N PRO A 33 -24.97 -18.79 -18.08
CA PRO A 33 -26.25 -19.45 -18.40
C PRO A 33 -26.39 -20.76 -17.62
N ALA A 34 -27.63 -21.17 -17.42
CA ALA A 34 -27.94 -22.49 -16.86
C ALA A 34 -27.28 -23.59 -17.71
N ALA A 35 -26.55 -24.50 -17.08
CA ALA A 35 -25.86 -25.61 -17.74
C ALA A 35 -25.67 -26.78 -16.78
N ASN A 36 -25.62 -27.99 -17.31
CA ASN A 36 -25.35 -29.23 -16.54
C ASN A 36 -26.24 -29.40 -15.30
N GLY A 37 -27.50 -28.98 -15.36
CA GLY A 37 -28.43 -29.06 -14.21
C GLY A 37 -28.27 -27.97 -13.17
N LEU A 38 -27.34 -27.02 -13.37
CA LEU A 38 -27.17 -25.86 -12.52
C LEU A 38 -27.99 -24.67 -13.08
N PRO A 39 -28.62 -23.84 -12.22
CA PRO A 39 -29.33 -22.64 -12.61
C PRO A 39 -28.38 -21.57 -13.15
N GLU A 40 -28.94 -20.56 -13.82
CA GLU A 40 -28.24 -19.34 -14.19
C GLU A 40 -27.57 -18.73 -12.96
N LYS A 41 -26.32 -18.29 -13.12
CA LYS A 41 -25.54 -17.64 -12.06
C LYS A 41 -25.03 -16.27 -12.54
N ARG A 42 -25.18 -15.27 -11.68
CA ARG A 42 -24.65 -13.92 -11.92
C ARG A 42 -23.52 -13.64 -10.94
N ILE A 43 -22.41 -13.14 -11.45
CA ILE A 43 -21.26 -12.73 -10.66
C ILE A 43 -21.03 -11.24 -10.89
N ILE A 44 -20.87 -10.48 -9.82
CA ILE A 44 -20.53 -9.05 -9.90
C ILE A 44 -19.04 -8.92 -10.17
N ILE A 45 -18.70 -8.23 -11.25
CA ILE A 45 -17.33 -7.83 -11.57
C ILE A 45 -17.22 -6.32 -11.40
N LEU A 46 -16.27 -5.87 -10.59
CA LEU A 46 -15.99 -4.47 -10.34
C LEU A 46 -14.88 -3.96 -11.25
N ALA A 47 -15.03 -2.71 -11.72
CA ALA A 47 -14.07 -2.01 -12.59
C ALA A 47 -13.66 -2.81 -13.84
N LYS A 48 -14.54 -3.74 -14.32
CA LYS A 48 -14.26 -4.66 -15.44
C LYS A 48 -12.96 -5.46 -15.24
N GLY A 49 -12.66 -5.86 -13.99
CA GLY A 49 -11.44 -6.59 -13.64
C GLY A 49 -10.18 -5.75 -13.50
N ARG A 50 -10.26 -4.44 -13.71
CA ARG A 50 -9.15 -3.51 -13.49
C ARG A 50 -9.00 -3.18 -11.99
N LEU A 51 -8.00 -2.38 -11.65
CA LEU A 51 -7.66 -1.99 -10.28
C LEU A 51 -8.87 -1.33 -9.57
N VAL A 52 -9.48 -2.05 -8.63
CA VAL A 52 -10.77 -1.68 -8.03
C VAL A 52 -10.74 -0.41 -7.20
N ASN A 53 -9.66 -0.17 -6.47
CA ASN A 53 -9.49 1.02 -5.62
C ASN A 53 -9.41 2.32 -6.42
N LEU A 54 -9.09 2.25 -7.72
CA LEU A 54 -9.12 3.39 -8.64
C LEU A 54 -10.39 3.42 -9.47
N GLY A 55 -10.87 2.26 -9.94
CA GLY A 55 -12.09 2.17 -10.75
C GLY A 55 -13.37 2.39 -9.96
N CYS A 56 -13.46 1.87 -8.74
CA CYS A 56 -14.63 1.96 -7.86
C CYS A 56 -14.42 2.81 -6.61
N GLY A 57 -13.28 3.49 -6.50
CA GLY A 57 -12.93 4.34 -5.37
C GLY A 57 -12.14 5.56 -5.83
N THR A 58 -11.70 6.37 -4.87
CA THR A 58 -10.94 7.60 -5.10
C THR A 58 -9.42 7.42 -4.91
N GLY A 59 -8.98 6.19 -4.64
CA GLY A 59 -7.60 5.88 -4.31
C GLY A 59 -7.20 6.41 -2.92
N HIS A 60 -5.90 6.45 -2.64
CA HIS A 60 -5.37 7.02 -1.40
C HIS A 60 -5.34 8.55 -1.47
N PRO A 61 -5.65 9.23 -0.36
CA PRO A 61 -5.50 10.69 -0.28
C PRO A 61 -4.07 11.14 -0.56
N SER A 62 -3.91 12.26 -1.26
CA SER A 62 -2.59 12.82 -1.61
C SER A 62 -1.70 13.02 -0.39
N TYR A 63 -2.29 13.40 0.75
CA TYR A 63 -1.56 13.57 2.01
C TYR A 63 -0.93 12.25 2.49
N VAL A 64 -1.65 11.14 2.41
CA VAL A 64 -1.13 9.80 2.78
C VAL A 64 -0.01 9.39 1.82
N MET A 65 -0.23 9.60 0.52
CA MET A 65 0.78 9.28 -0.50
C MET A 65 2.03 10.14 -0.39
N SER A 66 1.93 11.38 0.10
CA SER A 66 3.10 12.25 0.31
C SER A 66 4.08 11.65 1.33
N SER A 67 3.61 10.91 2.33
CA SER A 67 4.47 10.18 3.25
C SER A 67 5.26 9.07 2.56
N SER A 68 4.60 8.31 1.67
CA SER A 68 5.25 7.28 0.87
C SER A 68 6.29 7.86 -0.07
N PHE A 69 5.97 8.94 -0.77
CA PHE A 69 6.93 9.62 -1.66
C PHE A 69 8.12 10.21 -0.89
N ALA A 70 7.89 10.78 0.29
CA ALA A 70 8.96 11.28 1.14
C ALA A 70 9.93 10.14 1.55
N ASN A 71 9.42 8.97 1.91
CA ASN A 71 10.23 7.78 2.17
C ASN A 71 11.06 7.37 0.96
N GLN A 72 10.47 7.34 -0.22
CA GLN A 72 11.16 7.00 -1.47
C GLN A 72 12.31 7.97 -1.77
N VAL A 73 12.06 9.27 -1.63
CA VAL A 73 13.08 10.31 -1.86
C VAL A 73 14.21 10.21 -0.83
N ILE A 74 13.88 10.04 0.45
CA ILE A 74 14.88 9.91 1.51
C ILE A 74 15.72 8.65 1.30
N ALA A 75 15.12 7.53 0.88
CA ALA A 75 15.85 6.31 0.56
C ALA A 75 16.85 6.52 -0.58
N GLN A 76 16.47 7.24 -1.63
CA GLN A 76 17.37 7.57 -2.73
C GLN A 76 18.52 8.48 -2.28
N ILE A 77 18.24 9.49 -1.45
CA ILE A 77 19.26 10.37 -0.88
C ILE A 77 20.24 9.56 0.00
N GLU A 78 19.72 8.64 0.81
CA GLU A 78 20.53 7.78 1.67
C GLU A 78 21.48 6.91 0.83
N LEU A 79 20.98 6.27 -0.22
CA LEU A 79 21.80 5.48 -1.12
C LEU A 79 22.84 6.33 -1.86
N TRP A 80 22.46 7.51 -2.34
CA TRP A 80 23.36 8.43 -3.02
C TRP A 80 24.51 8.88 -2.11
N ASN A 81 24.21 9.22 -0.87
CA ASN A 81 25.22 9.64 0.11
C ASN A 81 26.17 8.49 0.51
N ALA A 82 25.75 7.25 0.31
CA ALA A 82 26.57 6.07 0.59
C ALA A 82 27.44 5.63 -0.59
N VAL A 83 27.34 6.28 -1.76
CA VAL A 83 28.16 5.97 -2.93
C VAL A 83 29.64 6.15 -2.59
N GLY A 84 30.44 5.14 -2.95
CA GLY A 84 31.88 5.11 -2.64
C GLY A 84 32.21 4.66 -1.22
N THR A 85 31.22 4.15 -0.47
CA THR A 85 31.42 3.51 0.84
C THR A 85 30.97 2.05 0.78
N ASP A 86 31.35 1.26 1.80
CA ASP A 86 30.91 -0.12 1.94
C ASP A 86 29.57 -0.26 2.73
N LYS A 87 28.84 0.85 2.91
CA LYS A 87 27.63 0.86 3.73
C LYS A 87 26.51 0.00 3.17
N TYR A 88 26.34 0.03 1.84
CA TYR A 88 25.31 -0.74 1.13
C TYR A 88 25.90 -1.52 -0.04
N PRO A 89 26.50 -2.69 0.18
CA PRO A 89 26.83 -3.61 -0.89
C PRO A 89 25.58 -3.99 -1.72
N VAL A 90 25.75 -4.57 -2.89
CA VAL A 90 24.60 -5.00 -3.71
C VAL A 90 23.70 -5.95 -2.92
N GLY A 91 22.46 -5.53 -2.68
CA GLY A 91 21.51 -6.29 -1.85
C GLY A 91 20.20 -5.54 -1.61
N VAL A 92 19.35 -6.10 -0.77
CA VAL A 92 18.08 -5.50 -0.34
C VAL A 92 18.20 -5.08 1.12
N TYR A 93 17.87 -3.82 1.39
CA TYR A 93 18.00 -3.22 2.71
C TYR A 93 16.68 -2.60 3.15
N THR A 94 16.43 -2.60 4.44
CA THR A 94 15.35 -1.82 5.05
C THR A 94 15.86 -0.42 5.36
N LEU A 95 15.05 0.60 5.05
CA LEU A 95 15.39 1.98 5.38
C LEU A 95 15.68 2.12 6.89
N PRO A 96 16.78 2.78 7.28
CA PRO A 96 17.10 3.04 8.69
C PRO A 96 15.94 3.72 9.42
N LYS A 97 15.58 3.23 10.60
CA LYS A 97 14.39 3.66 11.35
C LYS A 97 14.37 5.14 11.69
N HIS A 98 15.51 5.77 11.90
CA HIS A 98 15.59 7.22 12.13
C HIS A 98 15.17 8.04 10.91
N LEU A 99 15.33 7.51 9.70
CA LEU A 99 14.88 8.17 8.46
C LEU A 99 13.37 8.02 8.27
N ASP A 100 12.81 6.86 8.60
CA ASP A 100 11.37 6.63 8.62
C ASP A 100 10.68 7.56 9.64
N GLU A 101 11.25 7.70 10.84
CA GLU A 101 10.77 8.64 11.85
C GLU A 101 10.85 10.09 11.38
N LYS A 102 11.90 10.46 10.63
CA LYS A 102 12.03 11.80 10.04
C LYS A 102 10.84 12.13 9.14
N VAL A 103 10.35 11.17 8.35
CA VAL A 103 9.15 11.35 7.52
C VAL A 103 7.93 11.62 8.39
N ALA A 104 7.74 10.85 9.46
CA ALA A 104 6.64 11.08 10.40
C ALA A 104 6.69 12.49 11.00
N ARG A 105 7.83 12.94 11.47
CA ARG A 105 8.02 14.28 12.05
C ARG A 105 7.71 15.40 11.06
N LEU A 106 8.07 15.24 9.79
CA LEU A 106 7.74 16.22 8.74
C LEU A 106 6.23 16.35 8.51
N GLN A 107 5.49 15.25 8.64
CA GLN A 107 4.04 15.22 8.43
C GLN A 107 3.25 15.75 9.64
N LEU A 108 3.69 15.48 10.85
CA LEU A 108 2.98 15.83 12.09
C LEU A 108 2.76 17.32 12.23
N LYS A 109 3.72 18.15 11.86
CA LYS A 109 3.59 19.62 11.93
C LYS A 109 2.39 20.12 11.14
N LYS A 110 2.12 19.55 9.96
CA LYS A 110 0.98 19.96 9.13
C LYS A 110 -0.38 19.57 9.74
N LEU A 111 -0.40 18.50 10.53
CA LEU A 111 -1.58 18.02 11.24
C LEU A 111 -1.79 18.71 12.60
N ASN A 112 -0.93 19.66 12.97
CA ASN A 112 -0.88 20.23 14.31
C ASN A 112 -0.81 19.14 15.40
N ALA A 113 -0.05 18.10 15.13
CA ALA A 113 0.19 16.96 16.01
C ALA A 113 1.64 16.92 16.46
N GLN A 114 1.89 16.31 17.60
CA GLN A 114 3.21 16.14 18.17
C GLN A 114 3.52 14.65 18.33
N LEU A 115 4.77 14.28 18.12
CA LEU A 115 5.24 12.94 18.45
C LEU A 115 5.30 12.81 19.98
N THR A 116 4.76 11.73 20.51
CA THR A 116 4.79 11.45 21.95
C THR A 116 6.24 11.31 22.44
N GLU A 117 6.57 12.00 23.50
CA GLU A 117 7.82 11.79 24.23
C GLU A 117 7.61 10.66 25.24
N LEU A 118 8.41 9.59 25.12
CA LEU A 118 8.28 8.43 25.99
C LEU A 118 8.96 8.69 27.32
N SER A 119 8.31 8.29 28.43
CA SER A 119 9.00 8.15 29.70
C SER A 119 9.96 6.96 29.69
N ASP A 120 10.95 6.92 30.59
CA ASP A 120 11.88 5.80 30.71
C ASP A 120 11.15 4.47 30.94
N GLN A 121 10.07 4.48 31.70
CA GLN A 121 9.25 3.30 31.95
C GLN A 121 8.57 2.82 30.66
N GLN A 122 8.00 3.72 29.86
CA GLN A 122 7.38 3.38 28.58
C GLN A 122 8.40 2.85 27.57
N ALA A 123 9.55 3.54 27.45
CA ALA A 123 10.62 3.13 26.55
C ALA A 123 11.16 1.75 26.90
N THR A 124 11.39 1.48 28.20
CA THR A 124 11.82 0.17 28.71
C THR A 124 10.78 -0.92 28.42
N TYR A 125 9.49 -0.62 28.62
CA TYR A 125 8.41 -1.58 28.39
C TYR A 125 8.33 -2.02 26.92
N ILE A 126 8.47 -1.11 25.98
CA ILE A 126 8.42 -1.40 24.54
C ILE A 126 9.78 -1.74 23.91
N GLY A 127 10.87 -1.65 24.69
CA GLY A 127 12.21 -2.04 24.26
C GLY A 127 12.86 -1.06 23.25
N VAL A 128 12.64 0.25 23.39
CA VAL A 128 13.22 1.30 22.53
C VAL A 128 13.90 2.38 23.37
N SER A 129 14.69 3.24 22.72
CA SER A 129 15.27 4.44 23.36
C SER A 129 14.20 5.54 23.54
N THR A 130 14.25 6.31 24.61
CA THR A 130 13.42 7.52 24.79
C THR A 130 13.62 8.56 23.69
N ALA A 131 14.81 8.59 23.11
CA ALA A 131 15.16 9.50 22.01
C ALA A 131 14.77 8.96 20.61
N GLY A 132 14.24 7.72 20.53
CA GLY A 132 14.00 7.04 19.25
C GLY A 132 15.26 6.33 18.72
N PRO A 133 15.16 5.68 17.57
CA PRO A 133 13.91 5.43 16.84
C PRO A 133 12.95 4.53 17.61
N TYR A 134 11.63 4.73 17.41
CA TYR A 134 10.57 4.05 18.18
C TYR A 134 10.11 2.72 17.57
N LYS A 135 10.74 2.29 16.49
CA LYS A 135 10.53 0.98 15.87
C LYS A 135 11.77 0.11 16.07
N PRO A 136 11.64 -1.12 16.58
CA PRO A 136 12.77 -2.02 16.68
C PRO A 136 13.28 -2.43 15.29
N ASP A 137 14.56 -2.82 15.20
CA ASP A 137 15.24 -3.11 13.92
C ASP A 137 14.57 -4.24 13.12
N HIS A 138 13.96 -5.21 13.79
CA HIS A 138 13.25 -6.31 13.14
C HIS A 138 11.92 -5.90 12.52
N TYR A 139 11.39 -4.72 12.84
CA TYR A 139 10.15 -4.22 12.28
C TYR A 139 10.37 -3.73 10.85
N ARG A 140 9.73 -4.36 9.89
CA ARG A 140 9.95 -4.09 8.46
C ARG A 140 9.05 -3.02 7.86
N TYR A 141 8.01 -2.61 8.59
CA TYR A 141 7.00 -1.67 8.08
C TYR A 141 6.96 -0.37 8.84
#